data_7d9ab476a4bc74f5378606cf06f3bafb
#
_entry.id   7d9ab476a4bc74f5378606cf06f3bafb
#
_cell.length_a   1.000
_cell.length_b   1.000
_cell.length_c   1.000
_cell.angle_alpha   90.00
_cell.angle_beta   90.00
_cell.angle_gamma   90.00
#
_symmetry.space_group_name_H-M   'P 1'
#
loop_
_entity.id
_entity.type
_entity.pdbx_description
1 polymer ?
#
loop_
_entity_poly.entity_id
_entity_poly.type
_entity_poly.pdbx_seq_one_letter_code
_entity_poly.pdbx_strand_id
1 'polypeptide(L)'
;MKPRSLTAILVTFGCLFFLLPPASAQLTKLNVGYSAISADQLPAWVAKETGIFDKNGLSIDLIFFTGGSTAILALVSGDVPITQVSGPGVINSVLAGSDAVFVAAGITSLNYVLIGKPGVTKPEHLKGGSVAISRFGSATDSIARFALKKIGFTPGKDVTIVQVGSGPDRFNAALTGKVTAAVINPPSSFLAEKRGLAVLADVAKMGLIFQHTGAVTTRRFIKEKEHPDTVRKYVKAHVDAVARIWTDKEATVKALGKYMGGGVERSILERSRNDILTEALLPKKQYPSLEGLKTVLEDIGERDPRAKTAKPEQFVDFSFIRELDQSGYIDGLFKKK
;
A
#
# COMPACT_ATOMS: atom_id res chain seq x y z
N MET A 1 -25.78 25.25 -90.58
CA MET A 1 -24.66 24.86 -89.73
C MET A 1 -25.01 25.27 -88.29
N LYS A 2 -25.31 24.35 -87.42
CA LYS A 2 -25.67 24.59 -86.00
C LYS A 2 -24.47 24.31 -85.13
N PRO A 3 -24.13 25.15 -84.11
CA PRO A 3 -23.08 24.90 -83.16
C PRO A 3 -23.50 23.89 -82.08
N ARG A 4 -22.64 22.97 -81.78
CA ARG A 4 -22.79 21.98 -80.72
C ARG A 4 -22.45 22.64 -79.36
N SER A 5 -23.41 22.58 -78.44
CA SER A 5 -23.22 22.95 -77.06
C SER A 5 -22.39 21.89 -76.29
N LEU A 6 -21.25 22.29 -75.71
CA LEU A 6 -20.50 21.50 -74.79
C LEU A 6 -21.16 21.61 -73.42
N THR A 7 -21.68 20.52 -72.90
CA THR A 7 -22.14 20.42 -71.52
C THR A 7 -21.01 20.09 -70.62
N ALA A 8 -20.65 21.03 -69.77
CA ALA A 8 -19.63 20.83 -68.72
C ALA A 8 -20.24 20.02 -67.58
N ILE A 9 -19.72 18.82 -67.33
CA ILE A 9 -20.05 18.01 -66.16
C ILE A 9 -19.20 18.48 -64.99
N LEU A 10 -19.81 19.19 -64.02
CA LEU A 10 -19.20 19.55 -62.74
C LEU A 10 -19.22 18.32 -61.86
N VAL A 11 -18.07 17.67 -61.68
CA VAL A 11 -17.89 16.59 -60.72
C VAL A 11 -17.70 17.23 -59.33
N THR A 12 -18.77 17.21 -58.52
CA THR A 12 -18.74 17.62 -57.13
C THR A 12 -18.05 16.54 -56.29
N PHE A 13 -16.81 16.73 -55.97
CA PHE A 13 -16.06 15.84 -55.07
C PHE A 13 -16.50 16.14 -53.62
N GLY A 14 -17.54 15.45 -53.17
CA GLY A 14 -18.00 15.52 -51.80
C GLY A 14 -16.95 14.93 -50.85
N CYS A 15 -16.27 15.79 -50.09
CA CYS A 15 -15.46 15.38 -48.94
C CYS A 15 -16.33 14.71 -47.89
N LEU A 16 -16.45 13.38 -47.93
CA LEU A 16 -16.98 12.59 -46.84
C LEU A 16 -15.93 12.62 -45.70
N PHE A 17 -16.04 13.59 -44.81
CA PHE A 17 -15.39 13.53 -43.51
C PHE A 17 -16.01 12.37 -42.74
N PHE A 18 -15.38 11.19 -42.81
CA PHE A 18 -15.64 10.11 -41.88
C PHE A 18 -15.32 10.66 -40.46
N LEU A 19 -16.36 10.99 -39.72
CA LEU A 19 -16.31 11.13 -38.26
C LEU A 19 -15.94 9.75 -37.69
N LEU A 20 -14.64 9.46 -37.65
CA LEU A 20 -14.14 8.34 -36.88
C LEU A 20 -14.55 8.63 -35.44
N PRO A 21 -15.30 7.74 -34.77
CA PRO A 21 -15.54 7.90 -33.35
C PRO A 21 -14.18 7.98 -32.66
N PRO A 22 -14.02 8.83 -31.63
CA PRO A 22 -12.76 8.88 -30.91
C PRO A 22 -12.45 7.44 -30.48
N ALA A 23 -11.30 6.93 -30.92
CA ALA A 23 -10.83 5.60 -30.52
C ALA A 23 -10.77 5.64 -28.99
N SER A 24 -11.74 5.01 -28.34
CA SER A 24 -11.73 4.84 -26.89
C SER A 24 -10.45 4.06 -26.60
N ALA A 25 -9.44 4.73 -26.05
CA ALA A 25 -8.16 4.10 -25.73
C ALA A 25 -8.47 2.91 -24.81
N GLN A 26 -8.18 1.71 -25.29
CA GLN A 26 -8.45 0.48 -24.54
C GLN A 26 -7.65 0.53 -23.24
N LEU A 27 -8.35 0.40 -22.09
CA LEU A 27 -7.72 0.39 -20.79
C LEU A 27 -6.76 -0.81 -20.67
N THR A 28 -5.57 -0.59 -20.18
CA THR A 28 -4.64 -1.67 -19.86
C THR A 28 -5.15 -2.44 -18.65
N LYS A 29 -5.51 -3.71 -18.83
CA LYS A 29 -5.97 -4.57 -17.73
C LYS A 29 -4.79 -5.06 -16.90
N LEU A 30 -4.93 -4.99 -15.58
CA LEU A 30 -3.87 -5.33 -14.65
C LEU A 30 -4.42 -5.85 -13.34
N ASN A 31 -3.86 -6.95 -12.83
CA ASN A 31 -4.07 -7.39 -11.46
C ASN A 31 -3.08 -6.68 -10.53
N VAL A 32 -3.56 -6.13 -9.43
CA VAL A 32 -2.71 -5.45 -8.44
C VAL A 32 -2.93 -6.06 -7.07
N GLY A 33 -1.84 -6.50 -6.44
CA GLY A 33 -1.87 -7.06 -5.10
C GLY A 33 -1.97 -6.00 -4.00
N TYR A 34 -2.61 -6.34 -2.89
CA TYR A 34 -2.51 -5.58 -1.65
C TYR A 34 -2.44 -6.52 -0.45
N SER A 35 -1.72 -6.11 0.61
CA SER A 35 -1.22 -7.02 1.64
C SER A 35 -1.89 -6.93 3.01
N ALA A 36 -2.87 -6.04 3.18
CA ALA A 36 -3.54 -5.84 4.47
C ALA A 36 -4.99 -5.37 4.30
N ILE A 37 -5.82 -5.62 5.30
CA ILE A 37 -7.14 -4.99 5.48
C ILE A 37 -6.96 -3.92 6.56
N SER A 38 -6.55 -2.73 6.15
CA SER A 38 -6.29 -1.57 7.01
C SER A 38 -6.25 -0.27 6.21
N ALA A 39 -6.30 0.88 6.88
CA ALA A 39 -6.23 2.19 6.26
C ALA A 39 -4.93 2.41 5.44
N ASP A 40 -3.89 1.63 5.68
CA ASP A 40 -2.61 1.72 4.98
C ASP A 40 -2.69 1.33 3.49
N GLN A 41 -3.79 0.68 3.07
CA GLN A 41 -4.03 0.30 1.67
C GLN A 41 -4.94 1.29 0.92
N LEU A 42 -5.35 2.37 1.58
CA LEU A 42 -6.26 3.38 1.03
C LEU A 42 -5.83 3.93 -0.34
N PRO A 43 -4.55 4.15 -0.67
CA PRO A 43 -4.20 4.64 -2.00
C PRO A 43 -4.73 3.76 -3.14
N ALA A 44 -4.57 2.44 -3.06
CA ALA A 44 -5.09 1.53 -4.07
C ALA A 44 -6.62 1.44 -4.06
N TRP A 45 -7.23 1.41 -2.87
CA TRP A 45 -8.68 1.32 -2.72
C TRP A 45 -9.40 2.56 -3.23
N VAL A 46 -8.91 3.75 -2.86
CA VAL A 46 -9.48 5.03 -3.32
C VAL A 46 -9.30 5.18 -4.84
N ALA A 47 -8.13 4.81 -5.38
CA ALA A 47 -7.93 4.84 -6.84
C ALA A 47 -8.96 3.97 -7.58
N LYS A 48 -9.24 2.76 -7.07
CA LYS A 48 -10.24 1.85 -7.66
C LYS A 48 -11.66 2.41 -7.53
N GLU A 49 -12.08 2.78 -6.31
CA GLU A 49 -13.45 3.17 -6.02
C GLU A 49 -13.88 4.52 -6.61
N THR A 50 -12.91 5.39 -6.91
CA THR A 50 -13.18 6.72 -7.50
C THR A 50 -12.91 6.80 -9.00
N GLY A 51 -12.60 5.66 -9.64
CA GLY A 51 -12.32 5.60 -11.08
C GLY A 51 -11.00 6.30 -11.48
N ILE A 52 -10.10 6.52 -10.52
CA ILE A 52 -8.80 7.16 -10.78
C ILE A 52 -7.94 6.26 -11.67
N PHE A 53 -7.97 4.94 -11.49
CA PHE A 53 -7.26 4.02 -12.38
C PHE A 53 -7.75 4.14 -13.82
N ASP A 54 -9.06 4.13 -14.03
CA ASP A 54 -9.65 4.23 -15.38
C ASP A 54 -9.28 5.56 -16.05
N LYS A 55 -9.31 6.68 -15.31
CA LYS A 55 -8.88 8.00 -15.79
C LYS A 55 -7.40 8.03 -16.19
N ASN A 56 -6.59 7.16 -15.63
CA ASN A 56 -5.18 7.00 -15.98
C ASN A 56 -4.94 5.86 -16.99
N GLY A 57 -5.98 5.36 -17.66
CA GLY A 57 -5.86 4.35 -18.71
C GLY A 57 -5.64 2.92 -18.21
N LEU A 58 -5.96 2.64 -16.94
CA LEU A 58 -5.78 1.33 -16.31
C LEU A 58 -7.12 0.74 -15.88
N SER A 59 -7.36 -0.54 -16.20
CA SER A 59 -8.45 -1.34 -15.64
C SER A 59 -7.86 -2.30 -14.61
N ILE A 60 -8.01 -1.98 -13.32
CA ILE A 60 -7.33 -2.70 -12.22
C ILE A 60 -8.30 -3.64 -11.52
N ASP A 61 -7.88 -4.89 -11.30
CA ASP A 61 -8.46 -5.80 -10.33
C ASP A 61 -7.56 -5.91 -9.11
N LEU A 62 -8.12 -5.58 -7.93
CA LEU A 62 -7.38 -5.62 -6.66
C LEU A 62 -7.48 -7.00 -6.03
N ILE A 63 -6.34 -7.64 -5.76
CA ILE A 63 -6.24 -8.99 -5.20
C ILE A 63 -5.63 -8.91 -3.79
N PHE A 64 -6.38 -9.40 -2.81
CA PHE A 64 -5.93 -9.45 -1.42
C PHE A 64 -5.01 -10.64 -1.17
N PHE A 65 -3.86 -10.37 -0.57
CA PHE A 65 -2.93 -11.37 -0.05
C PHE A 65 -2.77 -11.21 1.46
N THR A 66 -2.86 -12.29 2.21
CA THR A 66 -2.72 -12.23 3.67
C THR A 66 -1.26 -12.01 4.08
N GLY A 67 -0.88 -10.74 4.29
CA GLY A 67 0.46 -10.33 4.71
C GLY A 67 1.44 -10.06 3.57
N GLY A 68 2.45 -9.24 3.87
CA GLY A 68 3.40 -8.74 2.88
C GLY A 68 4.26 -9.82 2.23
N SER A 69 4.62 -10.87 2.97
CA SER A 69 5.42 -11.99 2.42
C SER A 69 4.67 -12.79 1.36
N THR A 70 3.34 -12.99 1.50
CA THR A 70 2.52 -13.62 0.46
C THR A 70 2.32 -12.71 -0.76
N ALA A 71 2.10 -11.42 -0.54
CA ALA A 71 1.93 -10.47 -1.63
C ALA A 71 3.20 -10.31 -2.49
N ILE A 72 4.38 -10.32 -1.86
CA ILE A 72 5.64 -10.22 -2.60
C ILE A 72 5.96 -11.52 -3.35
N LEU A 73 5.56 -12.68 -2.85
CA LEU A 73 5.70 -13.94 -3.59
C LEU A 73 4.87 -13.92 -4.87
N ALA A 74 3.62 -13.45 -4.81
CA ALA A 74 2.77 -13.29 -5.99
C ALA A 74 3.34 -12.30 -7.00
N LEU A 75 4.04 -11.25 -6.56
CA LEU A 75 4.77 -10.34 -7.44
C LEU A 75 5.94 -11.03 -8.12
N VAL A 76 6.75 -11.77 -7.37
CA VAL A 76 7.96 -12.42 -7.89
C VAL A 76 7.62 -13.57 -8.84
N SER A 77 6.53 -14.31 -8.58
CA SER A 77 6.01 -15.34 -9.50
C SER A 77 5.42 -14.77 -10.79
N GLY A 78 5.04 -13.47 -10.80
CA GLY A 78 4.40 -12.82 -11.95
C GLY A 78 2.86 -12.89 -11.93
N ASP A 79 2.23 -13.40 -10.87
CA ASP A 79 0.77 -13.46 -10.74
C ASP A 79 0.15 -12.05 -10.66
N VAL A 80 0.87 -11.12 -10.06
CA VAL A 80 0.54 -9.69 -10.06
C VAL A 80 1.77 -8.87 -10.41
N PRO A 81 1.73 -8.00 -11.42
CA PRO A 81 2.90 -7.20 -11.84
C PRO A 81 3.18 -6.03 -10.90
N ILE A 82 2.21 -5.61 -10.09
CA ILE A 82 2.34 -4.53 -9.10
C ILE A 82 1.64 -4.97 -7.80
N THR A 83 2.22 -4.62 -6.66
CA THR A 83 1.59 -4.88 -5.35
C THR A 83 1.82 -3.74 -4.37
N GLN A 84 0.86 -3.53 -3.45
CA GLN A 84 1.00 -2.65 -2.30
C GLN A 84 1.52 -3.49 -1.12
N VAL A 85 2.80 -3.30 -0.78
CA VAL A 85 3.49 -4.14 0.20
C VAL A 85 4.49 -3.34 1.04
N SER A 86 4.91 -3.89 2.17
CA SER A 86 5.79 -3.24 3.13
C SER A 86 7.28 -3.54 2.91
N GLY A 87 8.14 -2.66 3.45
CA GLY A 87 9.60 -2.76 3.37
C GLY A 87 10.19 -4.12 3.71
N PRO A 88 9.82 -4.77 4.83
CA PRO A 88 10.35 -6.09 5.18
C PRO A 88 10.08 -7.15 4.09
N GLY A 89 8.90 -7.16 3.48
CA GLY A 89 8.59 -8.09 2.39
C GLY A 89 9.50 -7.88 1.18
N VAL A 90 9.70 -6.62 0.77
CA VAL A 90 10.57 -6.28 -0.36
C VAL A 90 12.01 -6.63 -0.06
N ILE A 91 12.54 -6.21 1.10
CA ILE A 91 13.94 -6.46 1.48
C ILE A 91 14.22 -7.96 1.56
N ASN A 92 13.40 -8.74 2.27
CA ASN A 92 13.57 -10.19 2.37
C ASN A 92 13.56 -10.86 0.99
N SER A 93 12.69 -10.43 0.10
CA SER A 93 12.57 -10.94 -1.27
C SER A 93 13.82 -10.64 -2.10
N VAL A 94 14.33 -9.41 -2.04
CA VAL A 94 15.54 -9.00 -2.78
C VAL A 94 16.78 -9.72 -2.23
N LEU A 95 16.90 -9.86 -0.91
CA LEU A 95 17.99 -10.65 -0.30
C LEU A 95 17.93 -12.13 -0.68
N ALA A 96 16.74 -12.63 -1.04
CA ALA A 96 16.55 -13.97 -1.59
C ALA A 96 16.76 -14.05 -3.12
N GLY A 97 17.15 -12.95 -3.78
CA GLY A 97 17.52 -12.92 -5.20
C GLY A 97 16.46 -12.36 -6.15
N SER A 98 15.36 -11.78 -5.65
CA SER A 98 14.41 -11.09 -6.52
C SER A 98 14.90 -9.70 -6.92
N ASP A 99 14.26 -9.11 -7.92
CA ASP A 99 14.50 -7.76 -8.40
C ASP A 99 13.37 -6.78 -8.07
N ALA A 100 12.63 -7.06 -6.99
CA ALA A 100 11.53 -6.23 -6.50
C ALA A 100 12.01 -4.83 -6.10
N VAL A 101 11.22 -3.81 -6.43
CA VAL A 101 11.60 -2.42 -6.23
C VAL A 101 10.39 -1.54 -5.95
N PHE A 102 10.50 -0.64 -4.96
CA PHE A 102 9.52 0.41 -4.74
C PHE A 102 9.58 1.45 -5.86
N VAL A 103 8.44 1.79 -6.44
CA VAL A 103 8.29 2.86 -7.44
C VAL A 103 7.52 4.07 -6.89
N ALA A 104 6.82 3.90 -5.79
CA ALA A 104 6.23 4.98 -4.99
C ALA A 104 6.07 4.52 -3.54
N ALA A 105 6.09 5.45 -2.59
CA ALA A 105 5.67 5.20 -1.23
C ALA A 105 4.14 5.05 -1.13
N GLY A 106 3.66 4.65 0.01
CA GLY A 106 2.30 4.78 0.48
C GLY A 106 2.37 5.37 1.88
N ILE A 107 2.40 4.50 2.89
CA ILE A 107 2.59 4.90 4.28
C ILE A 107 4.08 4.78 4.65
N THR A 108 4.68 5.86 5.13
CA THR A 108 6.12 5.98 5.42
C THR A 108 6.48 5.95 6.90
N SER A 109 5.52 5.63 7.75
CA SER A 109 5.73 5.46 9.19
C SER A 109 4.76 4.41 9.74
N LEU A 110 4.73 4.21 11.05
CA LEU A 110 3.92 3.19 11.71
C LEU A 110 2.90 3.82 12.66
N ASN A 111 1.65 3.32 12.59
CA ASN A 111 0.56 3.63 13.50
C ASN A 111 0.02 2.36 14.18
N TYR A 112 0.93 1.45 14.51
CA TYR A 112 0.62 0.16 15.11
C TYR A 112 0.62 0.20 16.63
N VAL A 113 -0.21 -0.67 17.21
CA VAL A 113 -0.23 -0.95 18.65
C VAL A 113 -0.16 -2.46 18.89
N LEU A 114 0.42 -2.83 20.02
CA LEU A 114 0.31 -4.16 20.60
C LEU A 114 -0.82 -4.13 21.62
N ILE A 115 -1.92 -4.82 21.34
CA ILE A 115 -3.07 -4.94 22.26
C ILE A 115 -3.02 -6.26 23.03
N GLY A 116 -3.49 -6.23 24.29
CA GLY A 116 -3.72 -7.44 25.09
C GLY A 116 -5.12 -8.02 24.90
N LYS A 117 -5.29 -9.33 25.14
CA LYS A 117 -6.61 -9.93 25.30
C LYS A 117 -7.31 -9.41 26.57
N PRO A 118 -8.63 -9.64 26.77
CA PRO A 118 -9.30 -9.31 28.02
C PRO A 118 -8.52 -9.84 29.24
N GLY A 119 -8.29 -8.97 30.23
CA GLY A 119 -7.52 -9.27 31.44
C GLY A 119 -5.99 -9.09 31.34
N VAL A 120 -5.44 -8.94 30.12
CA VAL A 120 -4.02 -8.63 29.90
C VAL A 120 -3.87 -7.12 29.73
N THR A 121 -3.55 -6.44 30.81
CA THR A 121 -3.54 -4.96 30.92
C THR A 121 -2.16 -4.35 31.06
N LYS A 122 -1.13 -5.18 31.26
CA LYS A 122 0.27 -4.75 31.45
C LYS A 122 1.21 -5.60 30.59
N PRO A 123 2.35 -5.06 30.13
CA PRO A 123 3.32 -5.81 29.34
C PRO A 123 3.81 -7.10 30.01
N GLU A 124 3.98 -7.11 31.34
CA GLU A 124 4.50 -8.25 32.09
C GLU A 124 3.61 -9.50 31.93
N HIS A 125 2.32 -9.32 31.66
CA HIS A 125 1.37 -10.42 31.44
C HIS A 125 1.60 -11.17 30.12
N LEU A 126 2.51 -10.69 29.27
CA LEU A 126 2.85 -11.37 28.01
C LEU A 126 3.76 -12.57 28.17
N LYS A 127 4.47 -12.67 29.31
CA LYS A 127 5.46 -13.74 29.51
C LYS A 127 4.82 -15.13 29.40
N GLY A 128 5.41 -15.98 28.56
CA GLY A 128 4.88 -17.32 28.26
C GLY A 128 3.66 -17.33 27.35
N GLY A 129 3.18 -16.15 26.93
CA GLY A 129 2.04 -16.00 26.04
C GLY A 129 2.40 -15.97 24.56
N SER A 130 1.42 -15.51 23.75
CA SER A 130 1.56 -15.42 22.29
C SER A 130 1.17 -14.06 21.72
N VAL A 131 1.85 -13.62 20.66
CA VAL A 131 1.52 -12.40 19.89
C VAL A 131 1.16 -12.77 18.45
N ALA A 132 -0.04 -12.32 18.04
CA ALA A 132 -0.53 -12.53 16.67
C ALA A 132 0.10 -11.53 15.69
N ILE A 133 0.59 -12.07 14.57
CA ILE A 133 1.07 -11.33 13.39
C ILE A 133 0.33 -11.80 12.13
N SER A 134 0.51 -11.11 10.99
CA SER A 134 -0.05 -11.58 9.71
C SER A 134 0.69 -12.81 9.19
N ARG A 135 1.98 -12.65 8.88
CA ARG A 135 2.90 -13.70 8.40
C ARG A 135 4.31 -13.38 8.86
N PHE A 136 5.15 -14.40 9.00
CA PHE A 136 6.59 -14.20 9.20
C PHE A 136 7.20 -13.47 7.99
N GLY A 137 8.19 -12.61 8.26
CA GLY A 137 8.82 -11.77 7.24
C GLY A 137 7.98 -10.59 6.74
N SER A 138 6.76 -10.37 7.28
CA SER A 138 5.93 -9.20 7.00
C SER A 138 6.24 -8.04 7.97
N ALA A 139 5.65 -6.84 7.72
CA ALA A 139 5.79 -5.72 8.64
C ALA A 139 5.36 -6.06 10.06
N THR A 140 4.28 -6.82 10.25
CA THR A 140 3.78 -7.16 11.59
C THR A 140 4.72 -8.09 12.35
N ASP A 141 5.54 -8.89 11.68
CA ASP A 141 6.60 -9.68 12.33
C ASP A 141 7.72 -8.77 12.85
N SER A 142 8.25 -7.86 12.01
CA SER A 142 9.23 -6.86 12.44
C SER A 142 8.70 -5.98 13.58
N ILE A 143 7.46 -5.50 13.45
CA ILE A 143 6.81 -4.67 14.48
C ILE A 143 6.64 -5.42 15.79
N ALA A 144 6.19 -6.69 15.76
CA ALA A 144 6.04 -7.51 16.96
C ALA A 144 7.38 -7.70 17.67
N ARG A 145 8.43 -8.04 16.91
CA ARG A 145 9.78 -8.23 17.46
C ARG A 145 10.33 -6.95 18.06
N PHE A 146 10.19 -5.84 17.35
CA PHE A 146 10.61 -4.53 17.85
C PHE A 146 9.86 -4.15 19.14
N ALA A 147 8.52 -4.24 19.15
CA ALA A 147 7.73 -3.90 20.32
C ALA A 147 8.08 -4.77 21.53
N LEU A 148 8.18 -6.09 21.35
CA LEU A 148 8.54 -7.03 22.41
C LEU A 148 9.91 -6.72 23.00
N LYS A 149 10.94 -6.43 22.17
CA LYS A 149 12.27 -6.04 22.66
C LYS A 149 12.22 -4.74 23.46
N LYS A 150 11.47 -3.74 22.97
CA LYS A 150 11.34 -2.44 23.66
C LYS A 150 10.68 -2.52 25.03
N ILE A 151 9.79 -3.51 25.22
CA ILE A 151 9.15 -3.76 26.53
C ILE A 151 9.83 -4.88 27.34
N GLY A 152 11.06 -5.27 26.96
CA GLY A 152 11.95 -6.12 27.77
C GLY A 152 11.81 -7.62 27.54
N PHE A 153 11.18 -8.09 26.43
CA PHE A 153 11.08 -9.51 26.11
C PHE A 153 11.98 -9.93 24.96
N THR A 154 12.39 -11.19 24.97
CA THR A 154 13.06 -11.86 23.85
C THR A 154 12.00 -12.51 22.96
N PRO A 155 11.76 -11.97 21.71
CA PRO A 155 10.78 -12.52 20.81
C PRO A 155 11.08 -13.98 20.42
N GLY A 156 10.05 -14.84 20.51
CA GLY A 156 10.16 -16.27 20.22
C GLY A 156 10.69 -17.13 21.39
N LYS A 157 11.22 -16.50 22.44
CA LYS A 157 11.66 -17.19 23.67
C LYS A 157 10.72 -16.89 24.84
N ASP A 158 10.57 -15.62 25.19
CA ASP A 158 9.70 -15.21 26.30
C ASP A 158 8.23 -15.11 25.90
N VAL A 159 7.99 -14.76 24.62
CA VAL A 159 6.66 -14.60 24.00
C VAL A 159 6.68 -15.25 22.62
N THR A 160 5.78 -16.20 22.39
CA THR A 160 5.65 -16.88 21.09
C THR A 160 5.04 -15.94 20.04
N ILE A 161 5.58 -15.93 18.83
CA ILE A 161 4.97 -15.21 17.69
C ILE A 161 4.19 -16.20 16.86
N VAL A 162 2.90 -15.90 16.57
CA VAL A 162 2.00 -16.79 15.83
C VAL A 162 1.35 -16.08 14.63
N GLN A 163 1.28 -16.79 13.50
CA GLN A 163 0.61 -16.28 12.30
C GLN A 163 -0.91 -16.48 12.42
N VAL A 164 -1.66 -15.38 12.34
CA VAL A 164 -3.14 -15.40 12.45
C VAL A 164 -3.80 -14.89 11.18
N GLY A 165 -3.24 -13.85 10.53
CA GLY A 165 -3.83 -13.35 9.31
C GLY A 165 -4.03 -11.83 9.27
N SER A 166 -5.17 -11.40 8.73
CA SER A 166 -5.52 -9.98 8.54
C SER A 166 -5.60 -9.19 9.86
N GLY A 167 -5.66 -7.85 9.78
CA GLY A 167 -5.87 -6.99 10.96
C GLY A 167 -7.12 -7.37 11.77
N PRO A 168 -8.30 -7.50 11.11
CA PRO A 168 -9.52 -8.00 11.75
C PRO A 168 -9.37 -9.38 12.40
N ASP A 169 -8.67 -10.34 11.74
CA ASP A 169 -8.46 -11.68 12.31
C ASP A 169 -7.63 -11.62 13.60
N ARG A 170 -6.55 -10.83 13.59
CA ARG A 170 -5.70 -10.67 14.77
C ARG A 170 -6.43 -9.97 15.92
N PHE A 171 -7.23 -8.95 15.61
CA PHE A 171 -8.10 -8.30 16.59
C PHE A 171 -9.07 -9.30 17.21
N ASN A 172 -9.78 -10.09 16.40
CA ASN A 172 -10.73 -11.08 16.87
C ASN A 172 -10.06 -12.20 17.68
N ALA A 173 -8.86 -12.63 17.28
CA ALA A 173 -8.10 -13.63 18.03
C ALA A 173 -7.70 -13.14 19.43
N ALA A 174 -7.32 -11.85 19.57
CA ALA A 174 -7.06 -11.24 20.86
C ALA A 174 -8.35 -11.05 21.67
N LEU A 175 -9.41 -10.52 21.07
CA LEU A 175 -10.70 -10.28 21.72
C LEU A 175 -11.31 -11.57 22.31
N THR A 176 -11.17 -12.69 21.59
CA THR A 176 -11.69 -14.01 22.03
C THR A 176 -10.70 -14.81 22.88
N GLY A 177 -9.51 -14.25 23.19
CA GLY A 177 -8.52 -14.89 24.04
C GLY A 177 -7.72 -16.02 23.38
N LYS A 178 -7.86 -16.24 22.06
CA LYS A 178 -7.10 -17.25 21.30
C LYS A 178 -5.60 -16.95 21.25
N VAL A 179 -5.21 -15.69 21.40
CA VAL A 179 -3.84 -15.23 21.56
C VAL A 179 -3.76 -14.29 22.75
N THR A 180 -2.57 -14.17 23.36
CA THR A 180 -2.38 -13.28 24.53
C THR A 180 -2.37 -11.80 24.12
N ALA A 181 -1.82 -11.50 22.93
CA ALA A 181 -1.78 -10.15 22.38
C ALA A 181 -1.78 -10.18 20.84
N ALA A 182 -2.00 -9.02 20.22
CA ALA A 182 -1.98 -8.86 18.78
C ALA A 182 -1.39 -7.53 18.35
N VAL A 183 -0.59 -7.55 17.29
CA VAL A 183 -0.13 -6.35 16.58
C VAL A 183 -1.21 -5.92 15.60
N ILE A 184 -1.80 -4.76 15.80
CA ILE A 184 -2.89 -4.21 14.96
C ILE A 184 -2.71 -2.71 14.72
N ASN A 185 -3.43 -2.20 13.72
CA ASN A 185 -3.46 -0.79 13.33
C ASN A 185 -4.89 -0.35 12.96
N PRO A 186 -5.15 0.94 12.70
CA PRO A 186 -6.51 1.39 12.34
C PRO A 186 -7.05 0.73 11.05
N PRO A 187 -8.35 0.40 11.06
CA PRO A 187 -9.41 0.64 12.06
C PRO A 187 -9.42 -0.36 13.22
N SER A 188 -8.74 -1.53 13.14
CA SER A 188 -8.82 -2.59 14.15
C SER A 188 -8.34 -2.13 15.53
N SER A 189 -7.35 -1.22 15.61
CA SER A 189 -6.87 -0.66 16.87
C SER A 189 -7.94 0.22 17.58
N PHE A 190 -8.71 1.00 16.81
CA PHE A 190 -9.80 1.81 17.38
C PHE A 190 -11.00 0.94 17.78
N LEU A 191 -11.25 -0.16 17.07
CA LEU A 191 -12.23 -1.16 17.50
C LEU A 191 -11.81 -1.84 18.81
N ALA A 192 -10.52 -2.15 18.97
CA ALA A 192 -9.97 -2.73 20.19
C ALA A 192 -10.11 -1.77 21.39
N GLU A 193 -9.79 -0.50 21.20
CA GLU A 193 -9.98 0.57 22.18
C GLU A 193 -11.46 0.64 22.60
N LYS A 194 -12.39 0.66 21.63
CA LYS A 194 -13.83 0.67 21.91
C LYS A 194 -14.31 -0.55 22.69
N ARG A 195 -13.66 -1.70 22.54
CA ARG A 195 -13.92 -2.94 23.28
C ARG A 195 -13.19 -3.01 24.61
N GLY A 196 -12.49 -1.96 25.03
CA GLY A 196 -11.77 -1.89 26.29
C GLY A 196 -10.51 -2.75 26.37
N LEU A 197 -9.95 -3.17 25.24
CA LEU A 197 -8.68 -3.91 25.23
C LEU A 197 -7.51 -2.94 25.50
N ALA A 198 -6.62 -3.35 26.39
CA ALA A 198 -5.48 -2.53 26.77
C ALA A 198 -4.42 -2.47 25.67
N VAL A 199 -3.88 -1.27 25.44
CA VAL A 199 -2.66 -1.06 24.63
C VAL A 199 -1.46 -1.35 25.53
N LEU A 200 -0.72 -2.40 25.21
CA LEU A 200 0.49 -2.83 25.92
C LEU A 200 1.75 -2.12 25.42
N ALA A 201 1.74 -1.75 24.14
CA ALA A 201 2.80 -0.99 23.50
C ALA A 201 2.24 -0.15 22.35
N ASP A 202 2.56 1.13 22.32
CA ASP A 202 2.22 2.06 21.24
C ASP A 202 3.46 2.27 20.37
N VAL A 203 3.54 1.53 19.27
CA VAL A 203 4.72 1.51 18.38
C VAL A 203 4.91 2.86 17.68
N ALA A 204 3.83 3.59 17.41
CA ALA A 204 3.89 4.93 16.84
C ALA A 204 4.71 5.90 17.71
N LYS A 205 4.67 5.71 19.04
CA LYS A 205 5.39 6.55 20.02
C LYS A 205 6.79 6.06 20.35
N MET A 206 7.22 4.92 19.78
CA MET A 206 8.56 4.34 20.08
C MET A 206 9.66 4.88 19.17
N GLY A 207 9.37 5.83 18.28
CA GLY A 207 10.36 6.51 17.43
C GLY A 207 10.95 5.64 16.32
N LEU A 208 10.23 4.62 15.87
CA LEU A 208 10.67 3.76 14.78
C LEU A 208 10.36 4.42 13.42
N ILE A 209 11.40 4.88 12.72
CA ILE A 209 11.29 5.32 11.33
C ILE A 209 11.21 4.07 10.45
N PHE A 210 10.26 4.02 9.53
CA PHE A 210 9.97 2.77 8.84
C PHE A 210 9.37 2.99 7.43
N GLN A 211 9.89 2.34 6.40
CA GLN A 211 9.19 2.26 5.11
C GLN A 211 8.10 1.20 5.24
N HIS A 212 6.87 1.65 5.49
CA HIS A 212 5.77 0.72 5.74
C HIS A 212 5.17 0.22 4.43
N THR A 213 4.30 0.94 3.75
CA THR A 213 3.71 0.48 2.49
C THR A 213 4.16 1.31 1.29
N GLY A 214 4.04 0.72 0.10
CA GLY A 214 4.25 1.42 -1.15
C GLY A 214 3.93 0.55 -2.34
N ALA A 215 3.89 1.18 -3.51
CA ALA A 215 3.75 0.51 -4.79
C ALA A 215 5.09 -0.15 -5.16
N VAL A 216 5.04 -1.45 -5.37
CA VAL A 216 6.21 -2.30 -5.67
C VAL A 216 5.95 -3.06 -6.96
N THR A 217 6.97 -3.12 -7.80
CA THR A 217 7.02 -3.94 -9.01
C THR A 217 8.38 -4.64 -9.09
N THR A 218 8.70 -5.30 -10.20
CA THR A 218 10.03 -5.86 -10.45
C THR A 218 10.79 -5.03 -11.49
N ARG A 219 12.12 -4.96 -11.38
CA ARG A 219 12.95 -4.29 -12.39
C ARG A 219 12.82 -4.98 -13.76
N ARG A 220 12.61 -6.31 -13.77
CA ARG A 220 12.30 -7.08 -14.97
C ARG A 220 11.03 -6.56 -15.64
N PHE A 221 9.92 -6.41 -14.90
CA PHE A 221 8.67 -5.89 -15.44
C PHE A 221 8.85 -4.48 -16.00
N ILE A 222 9.58 -3.59 -15.31
CA ILE A 222 9.85 -2.22 -15.81
C ILE A 222 10.59 -2.25 -17.17
N LYS A 223 11.50 -3.20 -17.41
CA LYS A 223 12.32 -3.25 -18.62
C LYS A 223 11.61 -3.82 -19.85
N GLU A 224 10.49 -4.50 -19.67
CA GLU A 224 9.73 -5.07 -20.79
C GLU A 224 8.98 -3.96 -21.56
N LYS A 225 8.82 -4.16 -22.89
CA LYS A 225 8.17 -3.20 -23.79
C LYS A 225 6.78 -2.80 -23.27
N GLU A 226 6.45 -1.51 -23.30
CA GLU A 226 5.18 -0.91 -22.82
C GLU A 226 4.95 -0.93 -21.30
N HIS A 227 5.66 -1.75 -20.53
CA HIS A 227 5.50 -1.82 -19.08
C HIS A 227 6.01 -0.58 -18.32
N PRO A 228 7.07 0.14 -18.75
CA PRO A 228 7.43 1.43 -18.14
C PRO A 228 6.28 2.42 -18.16
N ASP A 229 5.51 2.46 -19.24
CA ASP A 229 4.33 3.34 -19.36
C ASP A 229 3.18 2.89 -18.45
N THR A 230 2.99 1.57 -18.32
CA THR A 230 2.02 1.00 -17.37
C THR A 230 2.39 1.36 -15.92
N VAL A 231 3.66 1.26 -15.54
CA VAL A 231 4.14 1.66 -14.21
C VAL A 231 3.98 3.17 -14.00
N ARG A 232 4.30 4.00 -15.00
CA ARG A 232 4.08 5.46 -14.96
C ARG A 232 2.62 5.81 -14.72
N LYS A 233 1.69 5.20 -15.46
CA LYS A 233 0.24 5.37 -15.27
C LYS A 233 -0.20 4.95 -13.87
N TYR A 234 0.33 3.84 -13.36
CA TYR A 234 0.01 3.37 -12.02
C TYR A 234 0.51 4.33 -10.93
N VAL A 235 1.78 4.77 -11.01
CA VAL A 235 2.36 5.72 -10.05
C VAL A 235 1.60 7.05 -10.08
N LYS A 236 1.20 7.52 -11.27
CA LYS A 236 0.38 8.72 -11.40
C LYS A 236 -1.00 8.54 -10.74
N ALA A 237 -1.68 7.42 -11.00
CA ALA A 237 -2.96 7.09 -10.37
C ALA A 237 -2.83 6.97 -8.84
N HIS A 238 -1.73 6.41 -8.35
CA HIS A 238 -1.43 6.33 -6.93
C HIS A 238 -1.30 7.72 -6.28
N VAL A 239 -0.56 8.62 -6.90
CA VAL A 239 -0.42 10.03 -6.44
C VAL A 239 -1.76 10.77 -6.47
N ASP A 240 -2.56 10.61 -7.54
CA ASP A 240 -3.91 11.16 -7.63
C ASP A 240 -4.81 10.66 -6.49
N ALA A 241 -4.70 9.37 -6.14
CA ALA A 241 -5.45 8.79 -5.04
C ALA A 241 -5.00 9.32 -3.68
N VAL A 242 -3.71 9.54 -3.47
CA VAL A 242 -3.19 10.18 -2.27
C VAL A 242 -3.76 11.59 -2.13
N ALA A 243 -3.75 12.38 -3.19
CA ALA A 243 -4.38 13.70 -3.18
C ALA A 243 -5.88 13.63 -2.87
N ARG A 244 -6.58 12.62 -3.42
CA ARG A 244 -8.00 12.38 -3.14
C ARG A 244 -8.26 12.02 -1.67
N ILE A 245 -7.39 11.21 -1.05
CA ILE A 245 -7.47 10.86 0.38
C ILE A 245 -7.36 12.12 1.25
N TRP A 246 -6.46 13.04 0.90
CA TRP A 246 -6.28 14.30 1.61
C TRP A 246 -7.50 15.23 1.46
N THR A 247 -8.11 15.30 0.28
CA THR A 247 -9.09 16.34 -0.08
C THR A 247 -10.54 15.87 -0.02
N ASP A 248 -10.81 14.57 -0.14
CA ASP A 248 -12.18 14.03 -0.18
C ASP A 248 -12.40 12.99 0.92
N LYS A 249 -12.99 13.46 2.03
CA LYS A 249 -13.34 12.64 3.19
C LYS A 249 -14.37 11.56 2.82
N GLU A 250 -15.42 11.93 2.09
CA GLU A 250 -16.53 11.03 1.81
C GLU A 250 -16.11 9.84 0.93
N ALA A 251 -15.42 10.11 -0.16
CA ALA A 251 -14.91 9.05 -1.03
C ALA A 251 -13.94 8.11 -0.29
N THR A 252 -13.08 8.68 0.57
CA THR A 252 -12.09 7.90 1.33
C THR A 252 -12.75 7.01 2.38
N VAL A 253 -13.71 7.55 3.15
CA VAL A 253 -14.43 6.80 4.19
C VAL A 253 -15.29 5.70 3.56
N LYS A 254 -15.93 5.98 2.42
CA LYS A 254 -16.71 4.99 1.66
C LYS A 254 -15.82 3.84 1.16
N ALA A 255 -14.66 4.15 0.58
CA ALA A 255 -13.70 3.14 0.15
C ALA A 255 -13.23 2.28 1.34
N LEU A 256 -12.80 2.92 2.44
CA LEU A 256 -12.36 2.20 3.63
C LEU A 256 -13.46 1.25 4.16
N GLY A 257 -14.70 1.72 4.28
CA GLY A 257 -15.83 0.92 4.76
C GLY A 257 -16.11 -0.29 3.89
N LYS A 258 -16.01 -0.15 2.56
CA LYS A 258 -16.18 -1.26 1.60
C LYS A 258 -15.16 -2.38 1.83
N TYR A 259 -13.88 -2.04 1.92
CA TYR A 259 -12.79 -3.03 2.06
C TYR A 259 -12.66 -3.59 3.49
N MET A 260 -13.25 -2.92 4.48
CA MET A 260 -13.37 -3.46 5.84
C MET A 260 -14.51 -4.50 5.99
N GLY A 261 -15.23 -4.81 4.92
CA GLY A 261 -16.29 -5.82 4.92
C GLY A 261 -17.63 -5.34 5.49
N GLY A 262 -17.82 -4.04 5.67
CA GLY A 262 -19.02 -3.45 6.27
C GLY A 262 -19.06 -3.59 7.81
N GLY A 263 -20.09 -3.03 8.44
CA GLY A 263 -20.30 -3.15 9.89
C GLY A 263 -19.37 -2.33 10.79
N VAL A 264 -18.37 -1.66 10.24
CA VAL A 264 -17.53 -0.71 10.98
C VAL A 264 -18.21 0.64 11.04
N GLU A 265 -18.36 1.17 12.24
CA GLU A 265 -19.01 2.47 12.44
C GLU A 265 -18.29 3.59 11.70
N ARG A 266 -19.07 4.50 11.12
CA ARG A 266 -18.55 5.64 10.35
C ARG A 266 -17.52 6.46 11.13
N SER A 267 -17.75 6.70 12.43
CA SER A 267 -16.83 7.43 13.32
C SER A 267 -15.45 6.78 13.40
N ILE A 268 -15.39 5.44 13.43
CA ILE A 268 -14.14 4.67 13.42
C ILE A 268 -13.43 4.81 12.06
N LEU A 269 -14.19 4.74 10.96
CA LEU A 269 -13.64 4.91 9.62
C LEU A 269 -13.07 6.32 9.41
N GLU A 270 -13.79 7.35 9.86
CA GLU A 270 -13.34 8.75 9.80
C GLU A 270 -12.08 8.98 10.65
N ARG A 271 -12.05 8.43 11.87
CA ARG A 271 -10.88 8.49 12.75
C ARG A 271 -9.68 7.79 12.08
N SER A 272 -9.89 6.63 11.44
CA SER A 272 -8.83 5.88 10.74
C SER A 272 -8.27 6.64 9.55
N ARG A 273 -9.13 7.34 8.79
CA ARG A 273 -8.66 8.24 7.74
C ARG A 273 -7.84 9.40 8.31
N ASN A 274 -8.33 10.04 9.34
CA ASN A 274 -7.67 11.21 9.94
C ASN A 274 -6.31 10.84 10.56
N ASP A 275 -6.19 9.64 11.11
CA ASP A 275 -4.96 9.12 11.70
C ASP A 275 -3.79 9.09 10.70
N ILE A 276 -4.06 8.71 9.44
CA ILE A 276 -3.01 8.65 8.41
C ILE A 276 -2.74 10.01 7.73
N LEU A 277 -3.56 11.03 7.94
CA LEU A 277 -3.42 12.33 7.28
C LEU A 277 -2.35 13.22 7.93
N THR A 278 -1.14 12.72 7.97
CA THR A 278 0.05 13.47 8.36
C THR A 278 1.14 13.28 7.32
N GLU A 279 2.02 14.28 7.17
CA GLU A 279 3.18 14.16 6.26
C GLU A 279 4.13 13.02 6.69
N ALA A 280 4.12 12.63 7.97
CA ALA A 280 4.91 11.52 8.47
C ALA A 280 4.34 10.15 8.06
N LEU A 281 3.00 10.00 8.00
CA LEU A 281 2.35 8.73 7.63
C LEU A 281 2.04 8.65 6.15
N LEU A 282 1.33 9.63 5.59
CA LEU A 282 0.93 9.69 4.18
C LEU A 282 1.48 10.97 3.55
N PRO A 283 2.78 11.04 3.21
CA PRO A 283 3.36 12.23 2.62
C PRO A 283 2.70 12.56 1.27
N LYS A 284 2.57 13.84 0.97
CA LYS A 284 2.04 14.27 -0.35
C LYS A 284 2.96 13.88 -1.48
N LYS A 285 4.28 14.02 -1.26
CA LYS A 285 5.31 13.54 -2.19
C LYS A 285 5.67 12.10 -1.82
N GLN A 286 5.28 11.18 -2.65
CA GLN A 286 5.28 9.74 -2.40
C GLN A 286 6.65 9.10 -2.67
N TYR A 287 7.74 9.70 -2.16
CA TYR A 287 9.07 9.10 -2.22
C TYR A 287 9.23 7.99 -1.17
N PRO A 288 9.63 6.77 -1.55
CA PRO A 288 10.05 5.75 -0.59
C PRO A 288 11.13 6.26 0.37
N SER A 289 10.97 5.97 1.66
CA SER A 289 11.89 6.44 2.72
C SER A 289 13.16 5.59 2.76
N LEU A 290 14.29 6.17 2.34
CA LEU A 290 15.60 5.49 2.47
C LEU A 290 15.97 5.26 3.94
N GLU A 291 15.66 6.21 4.82
CA GLU A 291 15.89 6.07 6.26
C GLU A 291 15.03 4.93 6.84
N GLY A 292 13.75 4.88 6.45
CA GLY A 292 12.86 3.79 6.86
C GLY A 292 13.31 2.43 6.34
N LEU A 293 13.85 2.35 5.12
CA LEU A 293 14.44 1.12 4.58
C LEU A 293 15.72 0.72 5.32
N LYS A 294 16.56 1.69 5.72
CA LYS A 294 17.74 1.45 6.53
C LYS A 294 17.37 0.81 7.87
N THR A 295 16.37 1.35 8.57
CA THR A 295 15.87 0.78 9.82
C THR A 295 15.37 -0.65 9.65
N VAL A 296 14.66 -0.93 8.54
CA VAL A 296 14.20 -2.31 8.22
C VAL A 296 15.39 -3.23 7.96
N LEU A 297 16.42 -2.76 7.27
CA LEU A 297 17.66 -3.54 7.05
C LEU A 297 18.38 -3.85 8.36
N GLU A 298 18.44 -2.91 9.29
CA GLU A 298 19.01 -3.11 10.63
C GLU A 298 18.26 -4.19 11.41
N ASP A 299 16.90 -4.15 11.42
CA ASP A 299 16.07 -5.18 12.06
C ASP A 299 16.29 -6.58 11.42
N ILE A 300 16.26 -6.64 10.08
CA ILE A 300 16.49 -7.91 9.38
C ILE A 300 17.92 -8.41 9.59
N GLY A 301 18.91 -7.51 9.63
CA GLY A 301 20.34 -7.80 9.82
C GLY A 301 20.69 -8.50 11.13
N GLU A 302 19.81 -8.45 12.12
CA GLU A 302 19.96 -9.25 13.35
C GLU A 302 19.77 -10.75 13.10
N ARG A 303 19.04 -11.11 12.04
CA ARG A 303 18.67 -12.50 11.69
C ARG A 303 19.24 -12.96 10.36
N ASP A 304 19.50 -12.03 9.44
CA ASP A 304 20.06 -12.29 8.11
C ASP A 304 21.27 -11.39 7.84
N PRO A 305 22.51 -11.93 7.90
CA PRO A 305 23.71 -11.14 7.69
C PRO A 305 23.77 -10.39 6.35
N ARG A 306 23.07 -10.86 5.31
CA ARG A 306 23.02 -10.22 3.98
C ARG A 306 22.44 -8.80 4.06
N ALA A 307 21.52 -8.56 4.99
CA ALA A 307 20.93 -7.23 5.19
C ALA A 307 21.95 -6.20 5.72
N LYS A 308 23.02 -6.63 6.39
CA LYS A 308 24.04 -5.72 6.94
C LYS A 308 24.88 -5.03 5.86
N THR A 309 24.99 -5.62 4.69
CA THR A 309 25.77 -5.09 3.56
C THR A 309 24.89 -4.46 2.47
N ALA A 310 23.60 -4.67 2.53
CA ALA A 310 22.65 -4.10 1.57
C ALA A 310 22.45 -2.59 1.82
N LYS A 311 22.25 -1.83 0.73
CA LYS A 311 22.04 -0.39 0.79
C LYS A 311 20.57 -0.07 0.45
N PRO A 312 19.92 0.88 1.16
CA PRO A 312 18.52 1.26 0.93
C PRO A 312 18.17 1.57 -0.55
N GLU A 313 19.12 2.15 -1.29
CA GLU A 313 18.96 2.53 -2.70
C GLU A 313 18.72 1.33 -3.62
N GLN A 314 19.12 0.14 -3.23
CA GLN A 314 18.89 -1.09 -4.00
C GLN A 314 17.41 -1.45 -4.11
N PHE A 315 16.59 -0.97 -3.18
CA PHE A 315 15.17 -1.32 -3.04
C PHE A 315 14.20 -0.29 -3.63
N VAL A 316 14.72 0.78 -4.26
CA VAL A 316 13.91 1.89 -4.79
C VAL A 316 14.24 2.22 -6.24
N ASP A 317 13.23 2.68 -6.97
CA ASP A 317 13.38 3.36 -8.24
C ASP A 317 12.57 4.67 -8.17
N PHE A 318 13.28 5.77 -8.01
CA PHE A 318 12.66 7.10 -7.88
C PHE A 318 12.25 7.72 -9.23
N SER A 319 12.58 7.11 -10.36
CA SER A 319 12.41 7.75 -11.68
C SER A 319 10.97 8.20 -11.92
N PHE A 320 9.99 7.34 -11.65
CA PHE A 320 8.58 7.61 -11.89
C PHE A 320 8.01 8.71 -10.97
N ILE A 321 8.32 8.66 -9.68
CA ILE A 321 7.81 9.67 -8.75
C ILE A 321 8.52 11.01 -8.94
N ARG A 322 9.81 11.00 -9.29
CA ARG A 322 10.61 12.18 -9.58
C ARG A 322 10.11 12.92 -10.81
N GLU A 323 9.72 12.21 -11.87
CA GLU A 323 9.11 12.79 -13.07
C GLU A 323 7.85 13.60 -12.71
N LEU A 324 6.96 13.05 -11.89
CA LEU A 324 5.74 13.75 -11.45
C LEU A 324 6.05 14.94 -10.53
N ASP A 325 7.03 14.81 -9.65
CA ASP A 325 7.42 15.90 -8.74
C ASP A 325 8.08 17.05 -9.51
N GLN A 326 9.07 16.78 -10.36
CA GLN A 326 9.79 17.79 -11.12
C GLN A 326 8.92 18.52 -12.15
N SER A 327 7.87 17.87 -12.67
CA SER A 327 6.88 18.52 -13.53
C SER A 327 5.95 19.49 -12.78
N GLY A 328 6.02 19.55 -11.45
CA GLY A 328 5.08 20.29 -10.61
C GLY A 328 3.69 19.65 -10.51
N TYR A 329 3.50 18.46 -11.07
CA TYR A 329 2.21 17.76 -11.06
C TYR A 329 1.69 17.52 -9.64
N ILE A 330 2.55 16.99 -8.76
CA ILE A 330 2.18 16.67 -7.37
C ILE A 330 1.73 17.93 -6.63
N ASP A 331 2.54 19.00 -6.69
CA ASP A 331 2.21 20.27 -6.02
C ASP A 331 0.90 20.87 -6.55
N GLY A 332 0.62 20.66 -7.85
CA GLY A 332 -0.62 21.10 -8.49
C GLY A 332 -1.88 20.46 -7.91
N LEU A 333 -1.80 19.21 -7.46
CA LEU A 333 -2.93 18.46 -6.88
C LEU A 333 -3.39 19.03 -5.52
N PHE A 334 -2.50 19.69 -4.79
CA PHE A 334 -2.75 20.23 -3.44
C PHE A 334 -2.94 21.74 -3.40
N LYS A 335 -2.77 22.46 -4.54
CA LYS A 335 -3.14 23.87 -4.64
C LYS A 335 -4.66 23.98 -4.50
N LYS A 336 -5.13 24.81 -3.56
CA LYS A 336 -6.56 25.15 -3.45
C LYS A 336 -7.02 25.74 -4.77
N LYS A 337 -8.04 25.14 -5.39
CA LYS A 337 -8.83 25.78 -6.44
C LYS A 337 -9.71 26.86 -5.84
#